data_8c48be4dd8c8144d249a750f0df29932
#
_entry.id   8c48be4dd8c8144d249a750f0df29932
#
_cell.length_a   1.000
_cell.length_b   1.000
_cell.length_c   1.000
_cell.angle_alpha   90.00
_cell.angle_beta   90.00
_cell.angle_gamma   90.00
#
_symmetry.space_group_name_H-M   'P 1'
#
loop_
_entity.id
_entity.type
_entity.pdbx_description
1 polymer ?
#
loop_
_entity_poly.entity_id
_entity_poly.type
_entity_poly.pdbx_seq_one_letter_code
_entity_poly.pdbx_strand_id
1 'polypeptide(L)'
;MSEPRAGLRVLIVDDHPVVRAGLTGMLAAEPDLDVVAEAADGAEAVRLALELAPDVVLMDLRMAGVDGVQATARLAAEAPAIKVLILTTYDTDADIVRAVEAGATGYLLKDTPRADLAEAVRAAARGETVLAPAVAAKLVSRMRQPAAQPLTPREREVLALVARGLANAEIGRELFISEATVKTHLVRAFGKLGVDDRTAAVTKAMAQGLL
;
A
#
# COMPACT_ATOMS: atom_id res chain seq x y z
N MET A 1 34.23 17.79 -9.26
CA MET A 1 33.93 18.18 -7.87
C MET A 1 32.55 18.81 -7.91
N SER A 2 31.50 18.05 -7.49
CA SER A 2 30.15 18.60 -7.41
C SER A 2 30.09 19.54 -6.21
N GLU A 3 29.59 20.75 -6.40
CA GLU A 3 29.32 21.67 -5.31
C GLU A 3 28.43 20.98 -4.26
N PRO A 4 28.62 21.23 -2.93
CA PRO A 4 27.74 20.69 -1.93
C PRO A 4 26.32 21.20 -2.20
N ARG A 5 25.39 20.29 -2.47
CA ARG A 5 23.98 20.61 -2.68
C ARG A 5 23.43 21.30 -1.42
N ALA A 6 22.88 22.49 -1.57
CA ALA A 6 22.47 23.37 -0.47
C ALA A 6 21.22 22.90 0.28
N GLY A 7 20.55 21.81 -0.10
CA GLY A 7 19.36 21.28 0.58
C GLY A 7 18.94 19.90 0.06
N LEU A 8 18.14 19.20 0.86
CA LEU A 8 17.48 17.95 0.47
C LEU A 8 16.38 18.23 -0.57
N ARG A 9 16.46 17.55 -1.70
CA ARG A 9 15.54 17.73 -2.83
C ARG A 9 14.32 16.84 -2.66
N VAL A 10 13.14 17.44 -2.64
CA VAL A 10 11.87 16.76 -2.38
C VAL A 10 10.95 16.88 -3.59
N LEU A 11 10.38 15.76 -4.05
CA LEU A 11 9.28 15.72 -5.01
C LEU A 11 7.98 15.45 -4.24
N ILE A 12 6.94 16.25 -4.45
CA ILE A 12 5.63 16.08 -3.82
C ILE A 12 4.66 15.47 -4.84
N VAL A 13 3.96 14.41 -4.45
CA VAL A 13 3.03 13.69 -5.32
C VAL A 13 1.69 13.48 -4.62
N ASP A 14 0.63 14.12 -5.15
CA ASP A 14 -0.74 14.03 -4.65
C ASP A 14 -1.70 14.47 -5.76
N ASP A 15 -2.84 13.82 -5.93
CA ASP A 15 -3.81 14.21 -6.94
C ASP A 15 -4.66 15.43 -6.54
N HIS A 16 -4.61 15.87 -5.26
CA HIS A 16 -5.32 17.01 -4.74
C HIS A 16 -4.44 18.28 -4.75
N PRO A 17 -4.72 19.29 -5.60
CA PRO A 17 -3.87 20.50 -5.72
C PRO A 17 -3.71 21.27 -4.41
N VAL A 18 -4.76 21.30 -3.57
CA VAL A 18 -4.73 22.02 -2.27
C VAL A 18 -3.77 21.34 -1.31
N VAL A 19 -3.72 20.01 -1.31
CA VAL A 19 -2.79 19.24 -0.47
C VAL A 19 -1.35 19.49 -0.93
N ARG A 20 -1.07 19.43 -2.25
CA ARG A 20 0.27 19.72 -2.78
C ARG A 20 0.74 21.12 -2.38
N ALA A 21 -0.09 22.14 -2.61
CA ALA A 21 0.24 23.52 -2.22
C ALA A 21 0.49 23.67 -0.71
N GLY A 22 -0.28 22.95 0.12
CA GLY A 22 -0.10 22.92 1.57
C GLY A 22 1.24 22.30 1.97
N LEU A 23 1.58 21.16 1.40
CA LEU A 23 2.86 20.47 1.67
C LEU A 23 4.06 21.29 1.19
N THR A 24 3.97 21.89 -0.01
CA THR A 24 4.99 22.80 -0.53
C THR A 24 5.21 23.98 0.43
N GLY A 25 4.12 24.60 0.91
CA GLY A 25 4.21 25.69 1.88
C GLY A 25 4.79 25.27 3.24
N MET A 26 4.48 24.04 3.70
CA MET A 26 5.06 23.49 4.93
C MET A 26 6.58 23.29 4.80
N LEU A 27 7.04 22.70 3.69
CA LEU A 27 8.46 22.39 3.48
C LEU A 27 9.28 23.65 3.11
N ALA A 28 8.71 24.58 2.38
CA ALA A 28 9.37 25.86 2.01
C ALA A 28 9.79 26.70 3.24
N ALA A 29 9.23 26.45 4.42
CA ALA A 29 9.62 27.11 5.64
C ALA A 29 10.86 26.47 6.33
N GLU A 30 11.37 25.36 5.78
CA GLU A 30 12.58 24.67 6.25
C GLU A 30 13.73 24.99 5.28
N PRO A 31 14.79 25.69 5.74
CA PRO A 31 15.83 26.22 4.84
C PRO A 31 16.70 25.14 4.19
N ASP A 32 16.67 23.93 4.70
CA ASP A 32 17.42 22.78 4.22
C ASP A 32 16.60 21.82 3.35
N LEU A 33 15.31 22.13 3.07
CA LEU A 33 14.43 21.34 2.21
C LEU A 33 14.07 22.15 0.96
N ASP A 34 14.25 21.53 -0.21
CA ASP A 34 13.98 22.15 -1.51
C ASP A 34 12.93 21.33 -2.27
N VAL A 35 11.74 21.86 -2.46
CA VAL A 35 10.69 21.22 -3.28
C VAL A 35 11.00 21.45 -4.75
N VAL A 36 11.60 20.47 -5.39
CA VAL A 36 12.10 20.57 -6.78
C VAL A 36 11.03 20.37 -7.83
N ALA A 37 9.93 19.70 -7.51
CA ALA A 37 8.78 19.54 -8.39
C ALA A 37 7.54 19.03 -7.63
N GLU A 38 6.39 19.11 -8.32
CA GLU A 38 5.12 18.53 -7.91
C GLU A 38 4.59 17.60 -9.02
N ALA A 39 3.90 16.52 -8.67
CA ALA A 39 3.23 15.62 -9.60
C ALA A 39 1.79 15.36 -9.12
N ALA A 40 0.89 15.15 -10.08
CA ALA A 40 -0.53 14.90 -9.80
C ALA A 40 -0.91 13.41 -9.86
N ASP A 41 -0.02 12.55 -10.34
CA ASP A 41 -0.23 11.10 -10.42
C ASP A 41 1.09 10.33 -10.37
N GLY A 42 0.99 8.99 -10.21
CA GLY A 42 2.16 8.13 -10.07
C GLY A 42 3.00 8.01 -11.35
N ALA A 43 2.42 8.17 -12.54
CA ALA A 43 3.17 8.08 -13.79
C ALA A 43 4.05 9.32 -13.98
N GLU A 44 3.49 10.50 -13.71
CA GLU A 44 4.22 11.77 -13.70
C GLU A 44 5.31 11.77 -12.61
N ALA A 45 4.98 11.24 -11.42
CA ALA A 45 5.92 11.11 -10.31
C ALA A 45 7.17 10.31 -10.69
N VAL A 46 6.99 9.13 -11.31
CA VAL A 46 8.12 8.30 -11.75
C VAL A 46 8.96 9.03 -12.80
N ARG A 47 8.32 9.65 -13.79
CA ARG A 47 9.04 10.42 -14.83
C ARG A 47 9.89 11.54 -14.23
N LEU A 48 9.30 12.38 -13.37
CA LEU A 48 10.00 13.49 -12.73
C LEU A 48 11.08 13.02 -11.76
N ALA A 49 10.84 11.94 -11.02
CA ALA A 49 11.83 11.38 -10.12
C ALA A 49 13.07 10.87 -10.88
N LEU A 50 12.89 10.20 -12.02
CA LEU A 50 14.00 9.74 -12.86
C LEU A 50 14.76 10.89 -13.51
N GLU A 51 14.06 11.95 -13.90
CA GLU A 51 14.65 13.15 -14.54
C GLU A 51 15.42 14.02 -13.54
N LEU A 52 14.78 14.29 -12.38
CA LEU A 52 15.30 15.25 -11.41
C LEU A 52 16.18 14.63 -10.33
N ALA A 53 16.09 13.32 -10.13
CA ALA A 53 16.78 12.58 -9.06
C ALA A 53 16.65 13.26 -7.69
N PRO A 54 15.42 13.41 -7.15
CA PRO A 54 15.20 13.94 -5.80
C PRO A 54 15.78 12.97 -4.75
N ASP A 55 16.08 13.49 -3.57
CA ASP A 55 16.52 12.66 -2.44
C ASP A 55 15.31 11.90 -1.83
N VAL A 56 14.16 12.58 -1.76
CA VAL A 56 12.92 12.04 -1.18
C VAL A 56 11.73 12.35 -2.08
N VAL A 57 10.83 11.38 -2.23
CA VAL A 57 9.51 11.55 -2.83
C VAL A 57 8.45 11.42 -1.72
N LEU A 58 7.66 12.47 -1.48
CA LEU A 58 6.43 12.40 -0.69
C LEU A 58 5.32 11.92 -1.60
N MET A 59 4.77 10.73 -1.34
CA MET A 59 3.88 10.03 -2.25
C MET A 59 2.52 9.77 -1.60
N ASP A 60 1.43 10.27 -2.17
CA ASP A 60 0.11 9.77 -1.81
C ASP A 60 -0.12 8.35 -2.35
N LEU A 61 -0.85 7.55 -1.60
CA LEU A 61 -1.19 6.19 -2.01
C LEU A 61 -2.28 6.12 -3.06
N ARG A 62 -3.31 6.96 -2.90
CA ARG A 62 -4.54 6.83 -3.68
C ARG A 62 -4.65 7.95 -4.70
N MET A 63 -4.22 7.66 -5.90
CA MET A 63 -4.32 8.56 -7.04
C MET A 63 -4.95 7.85 -8.23
N ALA A 64 -5.55 8.59 -9.14
CA ALA A 64 -6.11 8.05 -10.37
C ALA A 64 -4.99 7.53 -11.29
N GLY A 65 -5.26 6.47 -12.04
CA GLY A 65 -4.30 5.88 -12.98
C GLY A 65 -3.23 5.03 -12.29
N VAL A 66 -1.99 5.47 -12.26
CA VAL A 66 -0.89 4.80 -11.53
C VAL A 66 -0.96 5.21 -10.07
N ASP A 67 -1.28 4.27 -9.19
CA ASP A 67 -1.36 4.51 -7.75
C ASP A 67 0.04 4.65 -7.11
N GLY A 68 0.08 5.16 -5.87
CA GLY A 68 1.33 5.39 -5.15
C GLY A 68 2.12 4.12 -4.85
N VAL A 69 1.45 2.97 -4.69
CA VAL A 69 2.12 1.67 -4.48
C VAL A 69 2.84 1.24 -5.75
N GLN A 70 2.19 1.35 -6.91
CA GLN A 70 2.78 1.02 -8.20
C GLN A 70 3.96 1.96 -8.53
N ALA A 71 3.80 3.26 -8.28
CA ALA A 71 4.87 4.23 -8.47
C ALA A 71 6.07 3.94 -7.54
N THR A 72 5.81 3.61 -6.27
CA THR A 72 6.86 3.23 -5.30
C THR A 72 7.62 1.99 -5.77
N ALA A 73 6.92 0.93 -6.21
CA ALA A 73 7.56 -0.29 -6.70
C ALA A 73 8.46 -0.02 -7.92
N ARG A 74 8.02 0.85 -8.84
CA ARG A 74 8.82 1.26 -9.99
C ARG A 74 10.07 2.04 -9.57
N LEU A 75 9.93 3.00 -8.67
CA LEU A 75 11.07 3.78 -8.17
C LEU A 75 12.07 2.91 -7.41
N ALA A 76 11.59 1.96 -6.60
CA ALA A 76 12.46 1.00 -5.91
C ALA A 76 13.29 0.14 -6.88
N ALA A 77 12.72 -0.22 -8.04
CA ALA A 77 13.41 -1.01 -9.06
C ALA A 77 14.33 -0.18 -9.96
N GLU A 78 13.88 1.01 -10.40
CA GLU A 78 14.56 1.82 -11.43
C GLU A 78 15.54 2.85 -10.81
N ALA A 79 15.27 3.33 -9.57
CA ALA A 79 16.05 4.37 -8.90
C ALA A 79 16.14 4.14 -7.37
N PRO A 80 16.76 3.06 -6.87
CA PRO A 80 16.76 2.67 -5.44
C PRO A 80 17.44 3.68 -4.51
N ALA A 81 18.17 4.64 -5.06
CA ALA A 81 18.73 5.75 -4.28
C ALA A 81 17.67 6.73 -3.79
N ILE A 82 16.58 6.91 -4.53
CA ILE A 82 15.47 7.79 -4.19
C ILE A 82 14.66 7.15 -3.08
N LYS A 83 14.39 7.89 -2.00
CA LYS A 83 13.61 7.41 -0.87
C LYS A 83 12.14 7.80 -1.04
N VAL A 84 11.24 6.85 -0.86
CA VAL A 84 9.80 7.11 -0.96
C VAL A 84 9.19 7.11 0.43
N LEU A 85 8.64 8.24 0.82
CA LEU A 85 7.90 8.44 2.06
C LEU A 85 6.40 8.57 1.72
N ILE A 86 5.62 7.59 2.11
CA ILE A 86 4.18 7.60 1.90
C ILE A 86 3.53 8.61 2.83
N LEU A 87 2.63 9.43 2.29
CA LEU A 87 1.85 10.41 3.03
C LEU A 87 0.38 10.32 2.60
N THR A 88 -0.49 9.78 3.45
CA THR A 88 -1.87 9.50 3.08
C THR A 88 -2.86 9.75 4.20
N THR A 89 -4.14 9.91 3.86
CA THR A 89 -5.24 9.96 4.83
C THR A 89 -5.69 8.56 5.27
N TYR A 90 -5.26 7.51 4.57
CA TYR A 90 -5.69 6.15 4.80
C TYR A 90 -4.63 5.35 5.55
N ASP A 91 -5.07 4.61 6.55
CA ASP A 91 -4.22 3.80 7.42
C ASP A 91 -4.69 2.34 7.51
N THR A 92 -5.31 1.81 6.43
CA THR A 92 -5.72 0.41 6.44
C THR A 92 -4.51 -0.52 6.49
N ASP A 93 -4.62 -1.63 7.22
CA ASP A 93 -3.53 -2.59 7.37
C ASP A 93 -3.01 -3.10 6.01
N ALA A 94 -3.92 -3.27 5.04
CA ALA A 94 -3.58 -3.73 3.70
C ALA A 94 -2.75 -2.69 2.92
N ASP A 95 -3.10 -1.41 3.00
CA ASP A 95 -2.40 -0.32 2.32
C ASP A 95 -0.98 -0.14 2.87
N ILE A 96 -0.83 -0.21 4.20
CA ILE A 96 0.48 -0.14 4.87
C ILE A 96 1.40 -1.27 4.40
N VAL A 97 0.90 -2.51 4.42
CA VAL A 97 1.70 -3.69 4.02
C VAL A 97 2.11 -3.57 2.55
N ARG A 98 1.18 -3.23 1.65
CA ARG A 98 1.46 -3.05 0.23
C ARG A 98 2.53 -1.97 -0.03
N ALA A 99 2.48 -0.86 0.68
CA ALA A 99 3.46 0.21 0.55
C ALA A 99 4.86 -0.22 1.00
N VAL A 100 4.96 -0.93 2.13
CA VAL A 100 6.23 -1.46 2.64
C VAL A 100 6.80 -2.53 1.70
N GLU A 101 5.97 -3.47 1.22
CA GLU A 101 6.36 -4.49 0.25
C GLU A 101 6.82 -3.87 -1.09
N ALA A 102 6.24 -2.74 -1.48
CA ALA A 102 6.66 -1.99 -2.66
C ALA A 102 8.01 -1.25 -2.48
N GLY A 103 8.58 -1.21 -1.28
CA GLY A 103 9.87 -0.60 -0.99
C GLY A 103 9.79 0.82 -0.43
N ALA A 104 8.65 1.26 0.12
CA ALA A 104 8.56 2.54 0.81
C ALA A 104 9.53 2.61 1.99
N THR A 105 10.27 3.72 2.11
CA THR A 105 11.19 3.99 3.22
C THR A 105 10.45 4.38 4.49
N GLY A 106 9.24 4.94 4.35
CA GLY A 106 8.42 5.33 5.48
C GLY A 106 6.95 5.52 5.14
N TYR A 107 6.15 5.70 6.21
CA TYR A 107 4.71 5.86 6.11
C TYR A 107 4.19 6.82 7.17
N LEU A 108 3.59 7.92 6.74
CA LEU A 108 3.00 8.96 7.58
C LEU A 108 1.54 9.21 7.21
N LEU A 109 0.82 9.86 8.12
CA LEU A 109 -0.52 10.34 7.87
C LEU A 109 -0.48 11.83 7.43
N LYS A 110 -1.43 12.25 6.61
CA LYS A 110 -1.52 13.65 6.10
C LYS A 110 -1.81 14.69 7.19
N ASP A 111 -2.22 14.25 8.38
CA ASP A 111 -2.40 15.10 9.56
C ASP A 111 -1.12 15.23 10.41
N THR A 112 0.00 14.66 9.95
CA THR A 112 1.30 14.79 10.61
C THR A 112 1.69 16.27 10.74
N PRO A 113 2.07 16.75 11.96
CA PRO A 113 2.51 18.11 12.17
C PRO A 113 3.71 18.47 11.29
N ARG A 114 3.83 19.74 10.89
CA ARG A 114 4.89 20.23 10.00
C ARG A 114 6.30 19.84 10.47
N ALA A 115 6.59 20.04 11.75
CA ALA A 115 7.91 19.75 12.31
C ALA A 115 8.26 18.25 12.19
N ASP A 116 7.28 17.37 12.44
CA ASP A 116 7.44 15.94 12.36
C ASP A 116 7.57 15.47 10.89
N LEU A 117 6.85 16.11 9.96
CA LEU A 117 6.99 15.85 8.52
C LEU A 117 8.40 16.22 8.02
N ALA A 118 8.91 17.39 8.40
CA ALA A 118 10.25 17.82 8.01
C ALA A 118 11.33 16.87 8.55
N GLU A 119 11.23 16.47 9.81
CA GLU A 119 12.16 15.50 10.40
C GLU A 119 12.05 14.12 9.74
N ALA A 120 10.84 13.69 9.39
CA ALA A 120 10.61 12.47 8.65
C ALA A 120 11.27 12.48 7.26
N VAL A 121 11.22 13.61 6.55
CA VAL A 121 11.92 13.79 5.25
C VAL A 121 13.43 13.66 5.45
N ARG A 122 13.99 14.31 6.48
CA ARG A 122 15.43 14.22 6.80
C ARG A 122 15.85 12.78 7.14
N ALA A 123 15.06 12.11 7.98
CA ALA A 123 15.31 10.72 8.35
C ALA A 123 15.24 9.77 7.15
N ALA A 124 14.22 9.92 6.30
CA ALA A 124 14.08 9.14 5.08
C ALA A 124 15.27 9.35 4.14
N ALA A 125 15.73 10.59 3.95
CA ALA A 125 16.90 10.89 3.12
C ALA A 125 18.18 10.21 3.63
N ARG A 126 18.31 10.02 4.96
CA ARG A 126 19.41 9.23 5.58
C ARG A 126 19.22 7.71 5.40
N GLY A 127 18.10 7.27 4.83
CA GLY A 127 17.76 5.85 4.68
C GLY A 127 17.19 5.21 5.95
N GLU A 128 16.79 6.01 6.94
CA GLU A 128 16.14 5.54 8.16
C GLU A 128 14.69 5.20 7.88
N THR A 129 14.18 4.13 8.49
CA THR A 129 12.76 3.78 8.38
C THR A 129 11.91 4.71 9.22
N VAL A 130 10.95 5.39 8.62
CA VAL A 130 10.05 6.34 9.27
C VAL A 130 8.64 5.77 9.32
N LEU A 131 8.14 5.47 10.50
CA LEU A 131 6.78 4.98 10.70
C LEU A 131 6.09 5.79 11.80
N ALA A 132 4.91 6.34 11.50
CA ALA A 132 4.05 6.88 12.52
C ALA A 132 3.74 5.79 13.57
N PRO A 133 3.64 6.10 14.87
CA PRO A 133 3.40 5.09 15.92
C PRO A 133 2.18 4.21 15.66
N ALA A 134 1.09 4.78 15.17
CA ALA A 134 -0.12 4.04 14.78
C ALA A 134 0.15 3.04 13.65
N VAL A 135 0.96 3.40 12.67
CA VAL A 135 1.35 2.55 11.54
C VAL A 135 2.26 1.42 12.01
N ALA A 136 3.25 1.72 12.86
CA ALA A 136 4.13 0.71 13.46
C ALA A 136 3.35 -0.33 14.27
N ALA A 137 2.36 0.10 15.08
CA ALA A 137 1.50 -0.80 15.84
C ALA A 137 0.70 -1.75 14.93
N LYS A 138 0.17 -1.26 13.81
CA LYS A 138 -0.57 -2.06 12.82
C LYS A 138 0.34 -3.08 12.13
N LEU A 139 1.54 -2.69 11.71
CA LEU A 139 2.52 -3.62 11.12
C LEU A 139 2.89 -4.75 12.10
N VAL A 140 3.16 -4.42 13.36
CA VAL A 140 3.47 -5.42 14.40
C VAL A 140 2.28 -6.34 14.63
N SER A 141 1.05 -5.81 14.67
CA SER A 141 -0.17 -6.61 14.77
C SER A 141 -0.30 -7.57 13.59
N ARG A 142 -0.06 -7.10 12.37
CA ARG A 142 -0.11 -7.91 11.16
C ARG A 142 0.95 -9.02 11.15
N MET A 143 2.18 -8.71 11.57
CA MET A 143 3.26 -9.70 11.67
C MET A 143 2.98 -10.80 12.70
N ARG A 144 2.20 -10.49 13.74
CA ARG A 144 1.75 -11.46 14.75
C ARG A 144 0.56 -12.30 14.29
N GLN A 145 -0.18 -11.86 13.27
CA GLN A 145 -1.22 -12.69 12.68
C GLN A 145 -0.55 -13.82 11.91
N PRO A 146 -0.99 -15.09 12.11
CA PRO A 146 -0.52 -16.17 11.26
C PRO A 146 -0.72 -15.78 9.80
N ALA A 147 0.29 -15.98 8.97
CA ALA A 147 0.17 -15.71 7.54
C ALA A 147 -1.12 -16.34 7.03
N ALA A 148 -1.98 -15.56 6.39
CA ALA A 148 -3.24 -16.06 5.85
C ALA A 148 -2.90 -17.26 4.96
N GLN A 149 -3.27 -18.46 5.39
CA GLN A 149 -2.98 -19.66 4.62
C GLN A 149 -3.70 -19.54 3.28
N PRO A 150 -3.02 -19.74 2.15
CA PRO A 150 -3.68 -19.68 0.86
C PRO A 150 -4.79 -20.73 0.81
N LEU A 151 -5.85 -20.41 0.06
CA LEU A 151 -6.91 -21.39 -0.19
C LEU A 151 -6.30 -22.62 -0.85
N THR A 152 -6.63 -23.79 -0.32
CA THR A 152 -6.28 -25.05 -0.99
C THR A 152 -7.02 -25.17 -2.33
N PRO A 153 -6.54 -25.98 -3.29
CA PRO A 153 -7.24 -26.22 -4.54
C PRO A 153 -8.72 -26.59 -4.31
N ARG A 154 -8.99 -27.44 -3.31
CA ARG A 154 -10.33 -27.89 -2.98
C ARG A 154 -11.23 -26.79 -2.40
N GLU A 155 -10.70 -25.92 -1.55
CA GLU A 155 -11.44 -24.75 -1.04
C GLU A 155 -11.77 -23.77 -2.17
N ARG A 156 -10.87 -23.62 -3.14
CA ARG A 156 -11.07 -22.79 -4.32
C ARG A 156 -12.15 -23.35 -5.24
N GLU A 157 -12.13 -24.65 -5.51
CA GLU A 157 -13.17 -25.34 -6.28
C GLU A 157 -14.55 -25.16 -5.63
N VAL A 158 -14.64 -25.38 -4.32
CA VAL A 158 -15.90 -25.19 -3.58
C VAL A 158 -16.38 -23.73 -3.69
N LEU A 159 -15.52 -22.75 -3.50
CA LEU A 159 -15.88 -21.33 -3.63
C LEU A 159 -16.29 -20.94 -5.04
N ALA A 160 -15.66 -21.50 -6.07
CA ALA A 160 -16.05 -21.26 -7.46
C ALA A 160 -17.49 -21.74 -7.74
N LEU A 161 -17.88 -22.89 -7.19
CA LEU A 161 -19.25 -23.39 -7.31
C LEU A 161 -20.24 -22.56 -6.48
N VAL A 162 -19.80 -22.05 -5.33
CA VAL A 162 -20.58 -21.07 -4.55
C VAL A 162 -20.83 -19.80 -5.37
N ALA A 163 -19.83 -19.29 -6.07
CA ALA A 163 -19.97 -18.11 -6.93
C ALA A 163 -20.96 -18.32 -8.09
N ARG A 164 -21.13 -19.57 -8.54
CA ARG A 164 -22.15 -19.97 -9.51
C ARG A 164 -23.55 -20.11 -8.90
N GLY A 165 -23.73 -19.91 -7.60
CA GLY A 165 -25.01 -19.96 -6.89
C GLY A 165 -25.44 -21.36 -6.44
N LEU A 166 -24.62 -22.41 -6.54
CA LEU A 166 -24.98 -23.78 -6.18
C LEU A 166 -25.16 -23.93 -4.66
N ALA A 167 -26.16 -24.68 -4.22
CA ALA A 167 -26.34 -25.07 -2.84
C ALA A 167 -25.32 -26.15 -2.41
N ASN A 168 -25.04 -26.29 -1.11
CA ASN A 168 -24.01 -27.22 -0.62
C ASN A 168 -24.25 -28.68 -1.05
N ALA A 169 -25.51 -29.12 -1.13
CA ALA A 169 -25.88 -30.43 -1.61
C ALA A 169 -25.56 -30.63 -3.11
N GLU A 170 -25.69 -29.58 -3.93
CA GLU A 170 -25.36 -29.59 -5.35
C GLU A 170 -23.84 -29.60 -5.55
N ILE A 171 -23.12 -28.79 -4.78
CA ILE A 171 -21.65 -28.76 -4.76
C ILE A 171 -21.13 -30.16 -4.36
N GLY A 172 -21.73 -30.77 -3.34
CA GLY A 172 -21.36 -32.12 -2.92
C GLY A 172 -21.49 -33.15 -4.03
N ARG A 173 -22.60 -33.09 -4.79
CA ARG A 173 -22.81 -33.97 -5.97
C ARG A 173 -21.80 -33.70 -7.07
N GLU A 174 -21.54 -32.45 -7.42
CA GLU A 174 -20.62 -32.07 -8.49
C GLU A 174 -19.17 -32.44 -8.16
N LEU A 175 -18.79 -32.34 -6.89
CA LEU A 175 -17.43 -32.63 -6.42
C LEU A 175 -17.25 -34.05 -5.86
N PHE A 176 -18.28 -34.88 -5.87
CA PHE A 176 -18.29 -36.24 -5.33
C PHE A 176 -17.89 -36.33 -3.84
N ILE A 177 -18.40 -35.38 -3.02
CA ILE A 177 -18.20 -35.31 -1.57
C ILE A 177 -19.52 -35.10 -0.83
N SER A 178 -19.52 -35.35 0.49
CA SER A 178 -20.70 -35.12 1.30
C SER A 178 -20.97 -33.62 1.51
N GLU A 179 -22.22 -33.25 1.72
CA GLU A 179 -22.60 -31.88 2.10
C GLU A 179 -21.87 -31.39 3.37
N ALA A 180 -21.63 -32.29 4.32
CA ALA A 180 -20.87 -31.99 5.53
C ALA A 180 -19.40 -31.63 5.21
N THR A 181 -18.82 -32.30 4.22
CA THR A 181 -17.47 -32.01 3.73
C THR A 181 -17.42 -30.63 3.02
N VAL A 182 -18.45 -30.29 2.24
CA VAL A 182 -18.56 -28.95 1.62
C VAL A 182 -18.60 -27.87 2.71
N LYS A 183 -19.44 -28.03 3.73
CA LYS A 183 -19.50 -27.10 4.88
C LYS A 183 -18.14 -26.92 5.56
N THR A 184 -17.39 -28.02 5.73
CA THR A 184 -16.05 -27.97 6.32
C THR A 184 -15.07 -27.16 5.47
N HIS A 185 -15.09 -27.33 4.14
CA HIS A 185 -14.26 -26.55 3.23
C HIS A 185 -14.64 -25.05 3.24
N LEU A 186 -15.94 -24.74 3.30
CA LEU A 186 -16.43 -23.36 3.40
C LEU A 186 -15.98 -22.68 4.70
N VAL A 187 -16.13 -23.33 5.84
CA VAL A 187 -15.69 -22.78 7.13
C VAL A 187 -14.18 -22.49 7.11
N ARG A 188 -13.38 -23.39 6.57
CA ARG A 188 -11.92 -23.18 6.42
C ARG A 188 -11.61 -22.05 5.47
N ALA A 189 -12.30 -21.98 4.32
CA ALA A 189 -12.12 -20.91 3.35
C ALA A 189 -12.52 -19.54 3.93
N PHE A 190 -13.64 -19.47 4.68
CA PHE A 190 -14.06 -18.24 5.36
C PHE A 190 -13.02 -17.76 6.37
N GLY A 191 -12.51 -18.67 7.20
CA GLY A 191 -11.45 -18.34 8.16
C GLY A 191 -10.17 -17.84 7.47
N LYS A 192 -9.77 -18.45 6.34
CA LYS A 192 -8.61 -18.01 5.55
C LYS A 192 -8.82 -16.67 4.85
N LEU A 193 -10.05 -16.39 4.42
CA LEU A 193 -10.43 -15.12 3.80
C LEU A 193 -10.73 -14.04 4.86
N GLY A 194 -10.88 -14.39 6.14
CA GLY A 194 -11.25 -13.45 7.19
C GLY A 194 -12.64 -12.85 6.96
N VAL A 195 -13.64 -13.70 6.68
CA VAL A 195 -15.06 -13.35 6.47
C VAL A 195 -15.95 -14.33 7.19
N ASP A 196 -17.18 -13.90 7.50
CA ASP A 196 -18.12 -14.68 8.32
C ASP A 196 -19.31 -15.24 7.52
N ASP A 197 -19.48 -14.82 6.27
CA ASP A 197 -20.59 -15.25 5.45
C ASP A 197 -20.19 -15.63 4.01
N ARG A 198 -21.12 -16.34 3.36
CA ARG A 198 -20.96 -16.90 2.02
C ARG A 198 -20.78 -15.83 0.92
N THR A 199 -21.54 -14.75 1.00
CA THR A 199 -21.53 -13.67 0.02
C THR A 199 -20.23 -12.87 0.11
N ALA A 200 -19.82 -12.52 1.33
CA ALA A 200 -18.55 -11.85 1.60
C ALA A 200 -17.36 -12.70 1.13
N ALA A 201 -17.42 -14.04 1.31
CA ALA A 201 -16.38 -14.94 0.84
C ALA A 201 -16.19 -14.90 -0.67
N VAL A 202 -17.27 -14.95 -1.44
CA VAL A 202 -17.24 -14.88 -2.92
C VAL A 202 -16.74 -13.51 -3.38
N THR A 203 -17.29 -12.43 -2.83
CA THR A 203 -16.88 -11.06 -3.19
C THR A 203 -15.39 -10.84 -2.94
N LYS A 204 -14.89 -11.28 -1.79
CA LYS A 204 -13.47 -11.14 -1.43
C LYS A 204 -12.56 -12.00 -2.30
N ALA A 205 -12.96 -13.24 -2.59
CA ALA A 205 -12.20 -14.14 -3.46
C ALA A 205 -12.10 -13.61 -4.89
N MET A 206 -13.19 -13.04 -5.44
CA MET A 206 -13.18 -12.37 -6.74
C MET A 206 -12.28 -11.13 -6.74
N ALA A 207 -12.38 -10.27 -5.73
CA ALA A 207 -11.54 -9.08 -5.59
C ALA A 207 -10.04 -9.40 -5.49
N GLN A 208 -9.69 -10.59 -5.00
CA GLN A 208 -8.32 -11.08 -4.88
C GLN A 208 -7.86 -11.91 -6.09
N GLY A 209 -8.69 -12.08 -7.11
CA GLY A 209 -8.37 -12.88 -8.30
C GLY A 209 -8.18 -14.38 -8.01
N LEU A 210 -8.85 -14.90 -7.00
CA LEU A 210 -8.79 -16.31 -6.59
C LEU A 210 -9.84 -17.19 -7.28
N LEU A 211 -10.83 -16.56 -7.91
CA LEU A 211 -11.92 -17.18 -8.67
C LEU A 211 -11.99 -16.61 -10.08
#